data_cf95273c5035393ecf9c44c3d904b534
#
_entry.id   cf95273c5035393ecf9c44c3d904b534
#
_cell.length_a   1.000
_cell.length_b   1.000
_cell.length_c   1.000
_cell.angle_alpha   90.00
_cell.angle_beta   90.00
_cell.angle_gamma   90.00
#
_symmetry.space_group_name_H-M   'P 1'
#
loop_
_entity.id
_entity.type
_entity.pdbx_description
1 polymer ?
#
loop_
_entity_poly.entity_id
_entity_poly.type
_entity_poly.pdbx_seq_one_letter_code
_entity_poly.pdbx_strand_id
1 'polypeptide(L)' 'MPMIDTQATGMNIRNMIKAGGFRITDVQQRCGFNTPQAIFKWMRGDAVPTIDNMVIIADMFGVTIDQIVVVKKI' A
#
# COMPACT_ATOMS: atom_id res chain seq x y z
N MET A 1 14.58 0.69 -18.21
CA MET A 1 14.08 1.84 -17.45
C MET A 1 13.30 1.33 -16.24
N PRO A 2 13.63 1.79 -15.03
CA PRO A 2 12.91 1.33 -13.86
C PRO A 2 11.53 1.98 -13.77
N MET A 3 10.57 1.22 -13.29
CA MET A 3 9.24 1.73 -12.99
C MET A 3 8.61 0.91 -11.87
N ILE A 4 7.60 1.45 -11.23
CA ILE A 4 6.91 0.75 -10.16
C ILE A 4 6.07 -0.37 -10.77
N ASP A 5 6.24 -1.57 -10.19
CA ASP A 5 5.33 -2.67 -10.47
C ASP A 5 4.10 -2.50 -9.57
N THR A 6 3.04 -1.95 -10.13
CA THR A 6 1.86 -1.58 -9.36
C THR A 6 1.14 -2.80 -8.79
N GLN A 7 1.11 -3.89 -9.54
CA GLN A 7 0.45 -5.12 -9.07
C GLN A 7 1.22 -5.78 -7.94
N ALA A 8 2.55 -5.90 -8.09
CA ALA A 8 3.37 -6.49 -7.04
C ALA A 8 3.39 -5.62 -5.79
N THR A 9 3.41 -4.30 -5.94
CA THR A 9 3.30 -3.38 -4.82
C THR A 9 1.96 -3.54 -4.11
N GLY A 10 0.88 -3.67 -4.87
CA GLY A 10 -0.46 -3.90 -4.31
C GLY A 10 -0.54 -5.22 -3.55
N MET A 11 0.09 -6.27 -4.06
CA MET A 11 0.17 -7.56 -3.36
C MET A 11 0.93 -7.43 -2.04
N ASN A 12 2.02 -6.66 -2.03
CA ASN A 12 2.76 -6.41 -0.80
C ASN A 12 1.87 -5.72 0.24
N ILE A 13 1.14 -4.68 -0.18
CA ILE A 13 0.24 -3.96 0.73
C ILE A 13 -0.80 -4.93 1.30
N ARG A 14 -1.42 -5.73 0.44
CA ARG A 14 -2.41 -6.71 0.86
C ARG A 14 -1.83 -7.71 1.87
N ASN A 15 -0.64 -8.24 1.59
CA ASN A 15 0.00 -9.21 2.46
C ASN A 15 0.40 -8.58 3.80
N MET A 16 0.84 -7.33 3.80
CA MET A 16 1.22 -6.63 5.02
C MET A 16 0.01 -6.32 5.90
N ILE A 17 -1.12 -5.98 5.30
CA ILE A 17 -2.37 -5.79 6.04
C ILE A 17 -2.74 -7.10 6.75
N LYS A 18 -2.70 -8.21 6.02
CA LYS A 18 -3.02 -9.53 6.59
C LYS A 18 -2.03 -9.93 7.68
N ALA A 19 -0.74 -9.81 7.40
CA ALA A 19 0.31 -10.23 8.32
C ALA A 19 0.28 -9.43 9.62
N GLY A 20 -0.10 -8.15 9.54
CA GLY A 20 -0.22 -7.29 10.72
C GLY A 20 -1.52 -7.44 11.47
N GLY A 21 -2.46 -8.23 10.97
CA GLY A 21 -3.77 -8.38 11.60
C GLY A 21 -4.65 -7.15 11.47
N PHE A 22 -4.37 -6.28 10.51
CA PHE A 22 -5.15 -5.06 10.30
C PHE A 22 -6.40 -5.35 9.47
N ARG A 23 -7.42 -4.54 9.69
CA ARG A 23 -8.60 -4.50 8.82
C ARG A 23 -8.46 -3.37 7.81
N ILE A 24 -9.18 -3.48 6.70
CA ILE A 24 -9.20 -2.41 5.70
C ILE A 24 -9.64 -1.09 6.33
N THR A 25 -10.61 -1.14 7.25
CA THR A 25 -11.08 0.06 7.96
C THR A 25 -10.00 0.70 8.82
N ASP A 26 -9.06 -0.08 9.35
CA ASP A 26 -7.95 0.46 10.13
C ASP A 26 -7.04 1.31 9.24
N VAL A 27 -6.74 0.83 8.05
CA VAL A 27 -5.93 1.56 7.07
C VAL A 27 -6.67 2.80 6.59
N GLN A 28 -7.96 2.64 6.32
CA GLN A 28 -8.83 3.75 5.91
C GLN A 28 -8.79 4.90 6.92
N GLN A 29 -8.96 4.59 8.19
CA GLN A 29 -8.97 5.58 9.26
C GLN A 29 -7.61 6.25 9.41
N ARG A 30 -6.54 5.46 9.33
CA ARG A 30 -5.18 5.99 9.48
C ARG A 30 -4.84 6.96 8.36
N CYS A 31 -5.27 6.67 7.14
CA CYS A 31 -5.05 7.53 5.99
C CYS A 31 -6.04 8.70 5.90
N GLY A 32 -7.09 8.70 6.72
CA GLY A 32 -8.07 9.77 6.71
C GLY A 32 -9.04 9.71 5.54
N PHE A 33 -9.28 8.52 4.98
CA PHE A 33 -10.21 8.37 3.86
C PHE A 33 -11.63 8.19 4.34
N ASN A 34 -12.58 8.74 3.60
CA ASN A 34 -14.02 8.57 3.86
C ASN A 34 -14.53 7.20 3.45
N THR A 35 -13.85 6.55 2.49
CA THR A 35 -14.23 5.23 1.96
C THR A 35 -12.99 4.38 1.80
N PRO A 36 -13.12 3.04 1.72
CA PRO A 36 -11.97 2.15 1.53
C PRO A 36 -11.53 2.01 0.07
N GLN A 37 -12.14 2.74 -0.86
CA GLN A 37 -11.94 2.50 -2.30
C GLN A 37 -10.49 2.68 -2.75
N ALA A 38 -9.79 3.67 -2.20
CA ALA A 38 -8.39 3.89 -2.56
C ALA A 38 -7.54 2.67 -2.20
N ILE A 39 -7.81 2.06 -1.04
CA ILE A 39 -7.06 0.89 -0.57
C ILE A 39 -7.32 -0.30 -1.49
N PHE A 40 -8.56 -0.51 -1.91
CA PHE A 40 -8.89 -1.57 -2.87
C PHE A 40 -8.18 -1.36 -4.21
N LYS A 41 -8.08 -0.11 -4.67
CA LYS A 41 -7.34 0.19 -5.89
C LYS A 41 -5.86 -0.14 -5.75
N TRP A 42 -5.26 0.17 -4.60
CA TRP A 42 -3.86 -0.19 -4.33
C TRP A 42 -3.67 -1.70 -4.41
N MET A 43 -4.55 -2.46 -3.76
CA MET A 43 -4.43 -3.92 -3.71
C MET A 43 -4.63 -4.59 -5.06
N ARG A 44 -5.41 -3.97 -5.96
CA ARG A 44 -5.59 -4.48 -7.32
C ARG A 44 -4.49 -4.04 -8.28
N GLY A 45 -3.67 -3.07 -7.89
CA GLY A 45 -2.66 -2.52 -8.78
C GLY A 45 -3.18 -1.44 -9.73
N ASP A 46 -4.39 -0.94 -9.49
CA ASP A 46 -4.99 0.12 -10.31
C ASP A 46 -4.38 1.50 -10.00
N ALA A 47 -3.85 1.64 -8.80
CA ALA A 47 -3.22 2.88 -8.34
C ALA A 47 -2.16 2.55 -7.30
N VAL A 48 -1.23 3.47 -7.05
CA VAL A 48 -0.30 3.36 -5.95
C VAL A 48 -0.61 4.47 -4.94
N PRO A 49 -0.32 4.23 -3.64
CA PRO A 49 -0.48 5.29 -2.65
C PRO A 49 0.39 6.50 -3.00
N THR A 50 -0.08 7.69 -2.67
CA THR A 50 0.76 8.88 -2.70
C THR A 50 1.91 8.72 -1.70
N ILE A 51 2.93 9.56 -1.82
CA ILE A 51 4.06 9.53 -0.88
C ILE A 51 3.58 9.72 0.55
N ASP A 52 2.66 10.63 0.78
CA ASP A 52 2.10 10.87 2.13
C ASP A 52 1.46 9.60 2.69
N ASN A 53 0.65 8.93 1.87
CA ASN A 53 0.00 7.69 2.29
C ASN A 53 1.00 6.55 2.45
N MET A 54 2.06 6.52 1.62
CA MET A 54 3.13 5.54 1.78
C MET A 54 3.81 5.66 3.14
N VAL A 55 4.08 6.89 3.59
CA VAL A 55 4.67 7.12 4.91
C VAL A 55 3.75 6.59 6.01
N ILE A 56 2.45 6.85 5.89
CA ILE A 56 1.46 6.42 6.88
C ILE A 56 1.40 4.90 6.96
N ILE A 57 1.27 4.21 5.84
CA ILE A 57 1.15 2.75 5.85
C ILE A 57 2.47 2.07 6.21
N ALA A 58 3.61 2.64 5.84
CA ALA A 58 4.90 2.12 6.24
C ALA A 58 5.05 2.15 7.77
N ASP A 59 4.69 3.26 8.39
CA ASP A 59 4.66 3.39 9.84
C ASP A 59 3.71 2.38 10.48
N MET A 60 2.52 2.26 9.92
CA MET A 60 1.49 1.35 10.42
C MET A 60 1.95 -0.11 10.37
N PHE A 61 2.60 -0.52 9.28
CA PHE A 61 3.07 -1.89 9.09
C PHE A 61 4.43 -2.16 9.75
N GLY A 62 5.13 -1.11 10.22
CA GLY A 62 6.45 -1.27 10.81
C GLY A 62 7.53 -1.61 9.79
N VAL A 63 7.39 -1.11 8.58
CA VAL A 63 8.34 -1.38 7.48
C VAL A 63 8.78 -0.06 6.86
N THR A 64 9.75 -0.14 5.95
CA THR A 64 10.16 1.03 5.16
C THR A 64 9.36 1.11 3.88
N ILE A 65 9.34 2.28 3.25
CA ILE A 65 8.67 2.45 1.95
C ILE A 65 9.30 1.52 0.91
N ASP A 66 10.62 1.34 0.96
CA ASP A 66 11.34 0.44 0.04
C ASP A 66 10.86 -1.00 0.14
N GLN A 67 10.39 -1.41 1.30
CA GLN A 67 9.87 -2.76 1.50
C GLN A 67 8.47 -2.93 0.92
N ILE A 68 7.74 -1.84 0.73
CA ILE A 68 6.39 -1.86 0.18
C ILE A 68 6.45 -1.81 -1.35
N VAL A 69 7.25 -0.90 -1.90
CA VAL A 69 7.30 -0.63 -3.33
C VAL A 69 8.14 -1.69 -4.03
N VAL A 70 7.58 -2.27 -5.09
CA VAL A 70 8.30 -3.20 -5.98
C VAL A 70 8.59 -2.48 -7.28
N VAL A 71 9.86 -2.54 -7.69
CA VAL A 71 10.33 -1.91 -8.93
C VAL A 71 10.61 -2.98 -9.95
N LYS A 72 10.20 -2.75 -11.19
CA LYS A 72 10.56 -3.59 -12.32
C LYS A 72 11.33 -2.77 -13.34
N LYS A 73 12.15 -3.44 -14.12
CA LYS A 73 12.88 -2.81 -15.23
C LYS A 73 12.29 -3.27 -16.54
N ILE A 74 12.11 -2.33 -17.41
CA ILE A 74 11.63 -2.58 -18.78
C ILE A 74 12.76 -2.33 -19.75
#